data_79736053658e1b483fc0bdede3e44683
#
_entry.id   79736053658e1b483fc0bdede3e44683
#
_cell.length_a   1.000
_cell.length_b   1.000
_cell.length_c   1.000
_cell.angle_alpha   90.00
_cell.angle_beta   90.00
_cell.angle_gamma   90.00
#
_symmetry.space_group_name_H-M   'P 1'
#
loop_
_entity.id
_entity.type
_entity.pdbx_description
1 polymer ?
#
loop_
_entity_poly.entity_id
_entity_poly.type
_entity_poly.pdbx_seq_one_letter_code
_entity_poly.pdbx_strand_id
1 'polypeptide(L)'
;MKLTGILDNSLNGQLCLRGFANIKDLARISEADYSYQRGLLNRSDISDFLETQTYLFFPEVILSYKIKYAFKEKKGNTDPEPIVLLQKAKNYKCNVSFDKTLLNVKEIGFSKDSLEKVKIVELDLDESLGKQLHRIDGNHRLNAAEKSENEKVNRMIVPFCILLGTEYYDKEEHKIENSNEKDFDKATKVFFHNINTKTIPLTSEENLRVMIDDTNNFREDELVEIFQGKYPILTRQLIKLVSPSIFTNLSHIIENNFRTFYNYVFKRMLDDGFAEAECVKAVSNSLQAVNTLYGENTILQSNRSIGLLMAFLWYHIKGNAKFNGFKNWILNNHIFEVSYEVSADSLISLYDKISSQEIKVFVAMPYFEGNSEIVADYNTIYNNKINEISKKYNINISLFPIMCEKGATQDQIQDIINKIKKAKIVFADITDNNPNVLYEMGWARALEDKQVIIVRRKDSPEPKSDYKNDTYHVYDDSCRATSLAKVIEDNILEVLEKNYGLIKR
;
A
#
# COMPACT_ATOMS: atom_id res chain seq x y z
N MET A 1 -33.55 -3.66 -28.20
CA MET A 1 -32.50 -2.64 -28.33
C MET A 1 -31.67 -2.88 -29.56
N LYS A 2 -31.33 -1.81 -30.31
CA LYS A 2 -30.58 -1.93 -31.57
C LYS A 2 -29.19 -1.35 -31.41
N LEU A 3 -28.17 -2.16 -31.65
CA LEU A 3 -26.77 -1.74 -31.68
C LEU A 3 -26.29 -1.74 -33.12
N THR A 4 -25.93 -0.57 -33.62
CA THR A 4 -25.44 -0.41 -34.98
C THR A 4 -23.93 -0.23 -34.98
N GLY A 5 -23.25 -0.91 -35.89
CA GLY A 5 -21.80 -0.82 -35.98
C GLY A 5 -21.24 -1.43 -37.27
N ILE A 6 -19.93 -1.39 -37.33
CA ILE A 6 -19.13 -1.99 -38.40
C ILE A 6 -18.83 -3.44 -38.04
N LEU A 7 -19.10 -4.36 -38.95
CA LEU A 7 -18.69 -5.75 -38.80
C LEU A 7 -17.27 -5.91 -39.34
N ASP A 8 -16.37 -6.36 -38.49
CA ASP A 8 -14.95 -6.59 -38.80
C ASP A 8 -14.42 -7.90 -38.23
N ASN A 9 -13.23 -8.29 -38.62
CA ASN A 9 -12.50 -9.44 -38.11
C ASN A 9 -11.05 -9.08 -37.74
N SER A 10 -10.83 -7.86 -37.33
CA SER A 10 -9.49 -7.32 -37.00
C SER A 10 -8.81 -7.93 -35.80
N LEU A 11 -9.59 -8.50 -34.88
CA LEU A 11 -9.04 -9.16 -33.70
C LEU A 11 -8.67 -10.62 -34.00
N ASN A 12 -7.53 -10.81 -34.67
CA ASN A 12 -6.99 -12.12 -35.03
C ASN A 12 -8.02 -13.05 -35.74
N GLY A 13 -8.80 -12.46 -36.64
CA GLY A 13 -9.85 -13.19 -37.38
C GLY A 13 -11.17 -13.39 -36.63
N GLN A 14 -11.27 -12.97 -35.35
CA GLN A 14 -12.50 -13.02 -34.59
C GLN A 14 -13.50 -12.01 -35.12
N LEU A 15 -14.72 -12.47 -35.43
CA LEU A 15 -15.79 -11.60 -35.89
C LEU A 15 -16.23 -10.63 -34.80
N CYS A 16 -16.25 -9.33 -35.10
CA CYS A 16 -16.56 -8.27 -34.17
C CYS A 16 -17.57 -7.29 -34.73
N LEU A 17 -18.44 -6.76 -33.88
CA LEU A 17 -19.29 -5.61 -34.16
C LEU A 17 -18.76 -4.42 -33.35
N ARG A 18 -18.29 -3.37 -34.04
CA ARG A 18 -17.78 -2.15 -33.40
C ARG A 18 -18.69 -0.96 -33.70
N GLY A 19 -18.99 -0.20 -32.66
CA GLY A 19 -19.87 0.96 -32.80
C GLY A 19 -19.83 1.85 -31.56
N PHE A 20 -20.85 2.70 -31.47
CA PHE A 20 -21.04 3.62 -30.37
C PHE A 20 -22.46 3.46 -29.81
N ALA A 21 -22.57 3.45 -28.48
CA ALA A 21 -23.86 3.36 -27.82
C ALA A 21 -23.85 4.11 -26.49
N ASN A 22 -25.04 4.38 -25.96
CA ASN A 22 -25.15 4.96 -24.64
C ASN A 22 -24.63 3.98 -23.58
N ILE A 23 -23.78 4.47 -22.66
CA ILE A 23 -23.12 3.64 -21.65
C ILE A 23 -24.11 2.92 -20.74
N LYS A 24 -25.20 3.58 -20.35
CA LYS A 24 -26.25 2.97 -19.50
C LYS A 24 -27.02 1.88 -20.24
N ASP A 25 -27.24 2.07 -21.52
CA ASP A 25 -27.90 1.06 -22.33
C ASP A 25 -27.03 -0.20 -22.44
N LEU A 26 -25.73 -0.04 -22.69
CA LEU A 26 -24.77 -1.15 -22.65
C LEU A 26 -24.73 -1.82 -21.29
N ALA A 27 -24.74 -1.04 -20.19
CA ALA A 27 -24.74 -1.57 -18.84
C ALA A 27 -25.98 -2.41 -18.54
N ARG A 28 -27.17 -1.94 -18.97
CA ARG A 28 -28.45 -2.58 -18.74
C ARG A 28 -28.57 -3.96 -19.41
N ILE A 29 -28.00 -4.12 -20.61
CA ILE A 29 -28.11 -5.35 -21.41
C ILE A 29 -26.91 -6.28 -21.28
N SER A 30 -25.92 -5.95 -20.43
CA SER A 30 -24.71 -6.72 -20.24
C SER A 30 -24.46 -7.09 -18.78
N GLU A 31 -23.80 -8.22 -18.58
CA GLU A 31 -23.38 -8.70 -17.27
C GLU A 31 -21.96 -9.26 -17.30
N ALA A 32 -21.34 -9.34 -16.13
CA ALA A 32 -20.03 -9.96 -15.95
C ALA A 32 -20.17 -11.46 -15.70
N ASP A 33 -19.27 -12.24 -16.27
CA ASP A 33 -19.14 -13.65 -15.93
C ASP A 33 -18.17 -13.82 -14.74
N TYR A 34 -18.71 -13.93 -13.56
CA TYR A 34 -17.92 -14.09 -12.32
C TYR A 34 -17.27 -15.47 -12.16
N SER A 35 -17.45 -16.39 -13.11
CA SER A 35 -16.71 -17.66 -13.09
C SER A 35 -15.21 -17.47 -13.33
N TYR A 36 -14.82 -16.37 -13.98
CA TYR A 36 -13.41 -16.03 -14.24
C TYR A 36 -13.06 -14.55 -13.98
N GLN A 37 -14.04 -13.68 -13.81
CA GLN A 37 -13.81 -12.27 -13.49
C GLN A 37 -13.83 -12.05 -11.98
N ARG A 38 -13.02 -11.12 -11.49
CA ARG A 38 -13.08 -10.69 -10.09
C ARG A 38 -14.42 -10.03 -9.78
N GLY A 39 -14.90 -10.22 -8.56
CA GLY A 39 -16.02 -9.46 -8.03
C GLY A 39 -15.78 -7.96 -8.11
N LEU A 40 -16.86 -7.19 -8.16
CA LEU A 40 -16.77 -5.72 -8.18
C LEU A 40 -16.10 -5.22 -6.90
N LEU A 41 -14.99 -4.53 -7.07
CA LEU A 41 -14.38 -3.75 -6.01
C LEU A 41 -15.20 -2.48 -5.81
N ASN A 42 -15.38 -2.07 -4.56
CA ASN A 42 -16.02 -0.78 -4.26
C ASN A 42 -15.00 0.34 -4.58
N ARG A 43 -15.09 0.88 -5.78
CA ARG A 43 -14.17 1.88 -6.33
C ARG A 43 -14.95 3.16 -6.64
N SER A 44 -14.99 4.06 -5.67
CA SER A 44 -15.59 5.40 -5.86
C SER A 44 -14.84 6.23 -6.91
N ASP A 45 -13.53 6.00 -7.06
CA ASP A 45 -12.68 6.68 -8.03
C ASP A 45 -13.16 6.52 -9.48
N ILE A 46 -13.81 5.41 -9.84
CA ILE A 46 -14.36 5.22 -11.19
C ILE A 46 -15.65 6.02 -11.39
N SER A 47 -16.49 6.11 -10.37
CA SER A 47 -17.69 6.96 -10.42
C SER A 47 -17.30 8.43 -10.52
N ASP A 48 -16.36 8.86 -9.68
CA ASP A 48 -15.83 10.22 -9.70
C ASP A 48 -15.21 10.56 -11.07
N PHE A 49 -14.43 9.63 -11.64
CA PHE A 49 -13.85 9.78 -12.96
C PHE A 49 -14.92 10.00 -14.06
N LEU A 50 -16.00 9.22 -14.06
CA LEU A 50 -17.06 9.35 -15.05
C LEU A 50 -17.85 10.67 -14.90
N GLU A 51 -18.03 11.12 -13.67
CA GLU A 51 -18.90 12.26 -13.33
C GLU A 51 -18.18 13.61 -13.41
N THR A 52 -16.91 13.67 -13.01
CA THR A 52 -16.20 14.95 -12.81
C THR A 52 -15.20 15.29 -13.90
N GLN A 53 -14.55 14.31 -14.55
CA GLN A 53 -13.45 14.58 -15.47
C GLN A 53 -13.87 15.37 -16.71
N THR A 54 -13.14 16.44 -17.01
CA THR A 54 -13.37 17.30 -18.18
C THR A 54 -12.81 16.67 -19.44
N TYR A 55 -11.61 16.08 -19.36
CA TYR A 55 -10.94 15.38 -20.48
C TYR A 55 -11.03 13.87 -20.27
N LEU A 56 -12.22 13.35 -20.53
CA LEU A 56 -12.49 11.94 -20.34
C LEU A 56 -12.03 11.13 -21.57
N PHE A 57 -10.99 10.32 -21.42
CA PHE A 57 -10.71 9.24 -22.35
C PHE A 57 -11.43 7.98 -21.91
N PHE A 58 -12.35 7.51 -22.73
CA PHE A 58 -13.09 6.29 -22.45
C PHE A 58 -12.65 5.18 -23.42
N PRO A 59 -11.89 4.17 -22.93
CA PRO A 59 -11.50 3.03 -23.76
C PRO A 59 -12.71 2.23 -24.22
N GLU A 60 -12.59 1.58 -25.38
CA GLU A 60 -13.61 0.69 -25.93
C GLU A 60 -14.08 -0.33 -24.88
N VAL A 61 -15.40 -0.49 -24.74
CA VAL A 61 -16.00 -1.55 -23.93
C VAL A 61 -16.01 -2.82 -24.74
N ILE A 62 -15.46 -3.92 -24.21
CA ILE A 62 -15.39 -5.20 -24.91
C ILE A 62 -16.40 -6.16 -24.32
N LEU A 63 -17.31 -6.60 -25.17
CA LEU A 63 -18.41 -7.50 -24.83
C LEU A 63 -18.35 -8.75 -25.70
N SER A 64 -19.14 -9.77 -25.40
CA SER A 64 -19.32 -10.93 -26.25
C SER A 64 -20.79 -11.28 -26.38
N TYR A 65 -21.15 -11.87 -27.51
CA TYR A 65 -22.50 -12.36 -27.81
C TYR A 65 -22.43 -13.60 -28.67
N LYS A 66 -23.25 -14.60 -28.35
CA LYS A 66 -23.41 -15.80 -29.17
C LYS A 66 -24.67 -15.65 -30.04
N ILE A 67 -24.49 -15.57 -31.35
CA ILE A 67 -25.59 -15.56 -32.29
C ILE A 67 -26.19 -16.97 -32.36
N LYS A 68 -27.48 -17.08 -32.06
CA LYS A 68 -28.19 -18.35 -32.05
C LYS A 68 -28.66 -18.68 -33.47
N TYR A 69 -28.40 -19.90 -33.91
CA TYR A 69 -28.84 -20.47 -35.16
C TYR A 69 -29.77 -21.64 -34.86
N ALA A 70 -30.87 -21.77 -35.62
CA ALA A 70 -31.70 -22.95 -35.61
C ALA A 70 -31.52 -23.73 -36.92
N PHE A 71 -31.45 -25.05 -36.80
CA PHE A 71 -31.61 -25.91 -37.97
C PHE A 71 -33.08 -25.89 -38.38
N LYS A 72 -33.33 -25.43 -39.64
CA LYS A 72 -34.62 -25.60 -40.28
C LYS A 72 -34.52 -26.83 -41.17
N GLU A 73 -35.39 -27.83 -40.90
CA GLU A 73 -35.57 -28.92 -41.83
C GLU A 73 -36.13 -28.39 -43.18
N LYS A 74 -35.25 -28.22 -44.14
CA LYS A 74 -35.61 -28.17 -45.57
C LYS A 74 -35.31 -29.52 -46.17
N LYS A 75 -36.29 -30.11 -46.88
CA LYS A 75 -36.08 -31.32 -47.68
C LYS A 75 -34.78 -31.16 -48.53
N GLY A 76 -33.72 -31.79 -48.08
CA GLY A 76 -32.48 -31.99 -48.82
C GLY A 76 -31.31 -31.07 -48.57
N ASN A 77 -31.36 -30.05 -47.71
CA ASN A 77 -30.21 -29.25 -47.37
C ASN A 77 -30.34 -28.63 -45.96
N THR A 78 -29.41 -28.98 -45.09
CA THR A 78 -29.39 -28.60 -43.65
C THR A 78 -28.53 -27.37 -43.40
N ASP A 79 -28.69 -26.30 -44.18
CA ASP A 79 -27.99 -25.06 -43.85
C ASP A 79 -28.68 -24.34 -42.67
N PRO A 80 -27.97 -24.10 -41.57
CA PRO A 80 -28.51 -23.42 -40.39
C PRO A 80 -28.86 -21.97 -40.75
N GLU A 81 -30.07 -21.54 -40.40
CA GLU A 81 -30.49 -20.15 -40.51
C GLU A 81 -30.39 -19.43 -39.19
N PRO A 82 -29.86 -18.18 -39.11
CA PRO A 82 -29.79 -17.42 -37.87
C PRO A 82 -31.21 -17.16 -37.32
N ILE A 83 -31.46 -17.51 -36.06
CA ILE A 83 -32.75 -17.26 -35.38
C ILE A 83 -32.91 -15.77 -35.07
N VAL A 84 -31.80 -15.10 -34.76
CA VAL A 84 -31.73 -13.66 -34.45
C VAL A 84 -30.31 -13.21 -34.82
N LEU A 85 -29.84 -12.36 -35.65
CA LEU A 85 -30.36 -11.35 -36.30
C LEU A 85 -29.42 -10.20 -36.55
N LEU A 86 -28.33 -10.49 -37.23
CA LEU A 86 -27.62 -9.45 -37.95
C LEU A 86 -28.43 -9.10 -39.19
N GLN A 87 -29.28 -8.08 -39.10
CA GLN A 87 -29.97 -7.58 -40.26
C GLN A 87 -29.11 -6.56 -40.98
N LYS A 88 -29.10 -6.61 -42.32
CA LYS A 88 -28.61 -5.50 -43.11
C LYS A 88 -29.43 -4.27 -42.74
N ALA A 89 -28.79 -3.20 -42.26
CA ALA A 89 -29.45 -1.94 -41.93
C ALA A 89 -30.12 -1.41 -43.22
N LYS A 90 -31.43 -1.64 -43.39
CA LYS A 90 -32.17 -1.38 -44.63
C LYS A 90 -32.22 0.10 -44.99
N ASN A 91 -31.94 1.02 -44.11
CA ASN A 91 -32.10 2.46 -44.28
C ASN A 91 -30.89 3.30 -43.85
N TYR A 92 -29.72 2.71 -43.68
CA TYR A 92 -28.54 3.49 -43.35
C TYR A 92 -28.00 4.17 -44.62
N LYS A 93 -28.48 5.38 -44.87
CA LYS A 93 -27.73 6.33 -45.71
C LYS A 93 -26.62 6.86 -44.80
N CYS A 94 -25.44 6.28 -44.86
CA CYS A 94 -24.26 6.87 -44.26
C CYS A 94 -23.93 8.14 -45.08
N ASN A 95 -24.58 9.25 -44.74
CA ASN A 95 -24.17 10.57 -45.21
C ASN A 95 -23.00 10.99 -44.31
N VAL A 96 -21.83 10.40 -44.53
CA VAL A 96 -20.60 10.96 -44.01
C VAL A 96 -20.31 12.17 -44.89
N SER A 97 -20.87 13.32 -44.53
CA SER A 97 -20.46 14.60 -45.11
C SER A 97 -19.13 14.98 -44.45
N PHE A 98 -18.03 14.59 -45.05
CA PHE A 98 -16.75 15.21 -44.73
C PHE A 98 -16.81 16.67 -45.19
N ASP A 99 -16.39 17.58 -44.32
CA ASP A 99 -16.07 18.93 -44.73
C ASP A 99 -14.95 18.82 -45.80
N LYS A 100 -15.28 19.13 -47.04
CA LYS A 100 -14.37 19.00 -48.18
C LYS A 100 -13.08 19.83 -48.04
N THR A 101 -13.05 20.75 -47.05
CA THR A 101 -11.89 21.58 -46.74
C THR A 101 -10.89 20.92 -45.83
N LEU A 102 -11.28 19.89 -45.05
CA LEU A 102 -10.45 19.29 -43.98
C LEU A 102 -9.94 17.87 -44.32
N LEU A 103 -10.59 17.13 -45.19
CA LEU A 103 -10.23 15.73 -45.48
C LEU A 103 -10.32 15.41 -46.96
N ASN A 104 -9.17 15.23 -47.62
CA ASN A 104 -9.11 14.62 -48.95
C ASN A 104 -9.10 13.10 -48.77
N VAL A 105 -10.17 12.44 -49.18
CA VAL A 105 -10.36 10.98 -49.08
C VAL A 105 -9.22 10.18 -49.71
N LYS A 106 -8.50 10.74 -50.68
CA LYS A 106 -7.30 10.13 -51.28
C LYS A 106 -6.08 10.14 -50.36
N GLU A 107 -6.01 11.07 -49.43
CA GLU A 107 -4.88 11.20 -48.47
C GLU A 107 -5.02 10.27 -47.28
N ILE A 108 -6.24 9.80 -46.94
CA ILE A 108 -6.48 8.89 -45.81
C ILE A 108 -6.24 7.41 -46.19
N GLY A 109 -5.88 7.11 -47.42
CA GLY A 109 -5.56 5.75 -47.87
C GLY A 109 -6.75 4.78 -47.99
N PHE A 110 -7.98 5.26 -47.89
CA PHE A 110 -9.14 4.43 -48.17
C PHE A 110 -9.24 4.14 -49.68
N SER A 111 -8.88 2.93 -50.09
CA SER A 111 -9.16 2.46 -51.43
C SER A 111 -10.67 2.16 -51.59
N LYS A 112 -11.20 2.27 -52.79
CA LYS A 112 -12.58 1.88 -53.12
C LYS A 112 -12.86 0.44 -52.69
N ASP A 113 -11.86 -0.44 -52.82
CA ASP A 113 -11.92 -1.84 -52.40
C ASP A 113 -12.05 -2.02 -50.90
N SER A 114 -11.46 -1.12 -50.06
CA SER A 114 -11.57 -1.18 -48.61
C SER A 114 -12.98 -0.79 -48.16
N LEU A 115 -13.60 0.20 -48.78
CA LEU A 115 -14.95 0.65 -48.45
C LEU A 115 -16.02 -0.39 -48.86
N GLU A 116 -15.81 -1.13 -49.94
CA GLU A 116 -16.72 -2.20 -50.37
C GLU A 116 -16.75 -3.39 -49.40
N LYS A 117 -15.72 -3.57 -48.60
CA LYS A 117 -15.61 -4.64 -47.58
C LYS A 117 -16.20 -4.28 -46.21
N VAL A 118 -16.45 -3.01 -45.96
CA VAL A 118 -17.04 -2.56 -44.70
C VAL A 118 -18.53 -2.86 -44.69
N LYS A 119 -18.98 -3.70 -43.72
CA LYS A 119 -20.39 -4.02 -43.55
C LYS A 119 -20.90 -3.28 -42.34
N ILE A 120 -21.88 -2.39 -42.53
CA ILE A 120 -22.62 -1.79 -41.44
C ILE A 120 -23.81 -2.71 -41.14
N VAL A 121 -23.91 -3.18 -39.89
CA VAL A 121 -24.95 -4.11 -39.46
C VAL A 121 -25.62 -3.58 -38.21
N GLU A 122 -26.82 -4.07 -37.98
CA GLU A 122 -27.62 -3.79 -36.79
C GLU A 122 -27.83 -5.09 -36.04
N LEU A 123 -27.39 -5.13 -34.76
CA LEU A 123 -27.69 -6.22 -33.80
C LEU A 123 -28.93 -5.83 -33.03
N ASP A 124 -30.01 -6.56 -33.24
CA ASP A 124 -31.29 -6.33 -32.55
C ASP A 124 -31.42 -7.30 -31.36
N LEU A 125 -31.38 -6.74 -30.17
CA LEU A 125 -31.45 -7.47 -28.90
C LEU A 125 -32.84 -7.30 -28.31
N ASP A 126 -33.48 -8.40 -27.91
CA ASP A 126 -34.76 -8.39 -27.23
C ASP A 126 -34.57 -8.06 -25.75
N GLU A 127 -34.89 -6.85 -25.36
CA GLU A 127 -34.75 -6.37 -23.97
C GLU A 127 -35.56 -7.16 -22.95
N SER A 128 -36.60 -7.86 -23.39
CA SER A 128 -37.42 -8.71 -22.50
C SER A 128 -36.65 -9.92 -21.98
N LEU A 129 -35.58 -10.32 -22.66
CA LEU A 129 -34.71 -11.44 -22.27
C LEU A 129 -33.61 -11.02 -21.25
N GLY A 130 -33.61 -9.76 -20.81
CA GLY A 130 -32.66 -9.26 -19.82
C GLY A 130 -31.24 -9.07 -20.37
N LYS A 131 -30.24 -9.38 -19.55
CA LYS A 131 -28.82 -9.20 -19.88
C LYS A 131 -28.33 -10.31 -20.82
N GLN A 132 -28.06 -9.97 -22.06
CA GLN A 132 -27.69 -10.93 -23.11
C GLN A 132 -26.23 -10.85 -23.53
N LEU A 133 -25.56 -9.72 -23.24
CA LEU A 133 -24.16 -9.53 -23.56
C LEU A 133 -23.31 -9.88 -22.35
N HIS A 134 -22.16 -10.53 -22.56
CA HIS A 134 -21.19 -10.79 -21.50
C HIS A 134 -20.05 -9.78 -21.57
N ARG A 135 -19.70 -9.19 -20.41
CA ARG A 135 -18.63 -8.20 -20.32
C ARG A 135 -17.28 -8.91 -20.32
N ILE A 136 -16.41 -8.56 -21.27
CA ILE A 136 -15.00 -9.01 -21.29
C ILE A 136 -14.12 -7.93 -20.65
N ASP A 137 -14.30 -6.66 -21.06
CA ASP A 137 -13.65 -5.52 -20.43
C ASP A 137 -14.64 -4.38 -20.22
N GLY A 138 -14.34 -3.50 -19.23
CA GLY A 138 -15.18 -2.37 -18.87
C GLY A 138 -16.20 -2.67 -17.78
N ASN A 139 -16.12 -3.81 -17.10
CA ASN A 139 -17.10 -4.20 -16.07
C ASN A 139 -17.27 -3.13 -14.97
N HIS A 140 -16.19 -2.59 -14.42
CA HIS A 140 -16.26 -1.52 -13.41
C HIS A 140 -16.87 -0.23 -13.95
N ARG A 141 -16.52 0.15 -15.19
CA ARG A 141 -17.04 1.35 -15.89
C ARG A 141 -18.54 1.24 -16.13
N LEU A 142 -18.99 0.10 -16.65
CA LEU A 142 -20.42 -0.16 -16.89
C LEU A 142 -21.21 -0.24 -15.59
N ASN A 143 -20.66 -0.84 -14.54
CA ASN A 143 -21.33 -0.90 -13.23
C ASN A 143 -21.44 0.49 -12.57
N ALA A 144 -20.39 1.31 -12.67
CA ALA A 144 -20.42 2.69 -12.16
C ALA A 144 -21.47 3.51 -12.93
N ALA A 145 -21.52 3.38 -14.26
CA ALA A 145 -22.51 4.07 -15.08
C ALA A 145 -23.95 3.60 -14.80
N GLU A 146 -24.17 2.31 -14.55
CA GLU A 146 -25.50 1.75 -14.20
C GLU A 146 -26.03 2.38 -12.92
N LYS A 147 -25.17 2.65 -11.93
CA LYS A 147 -25.52 3.22 -10.63
C LYS A 147 -25.56 4.74 -10.58
N SER A 148 -24.87 5.42 -11.50
CA SER A 148 -24.80 6.87 -11.52
C SER A 148 -26.15 7.51 -11.89
N GLU A 149 -26.54 8.53 -11.17
CA GLU A 149 -27.71 9.38 -11.48
C GLU A 149 -27.29 10.67 -12.22
N ASN A 150 -25.98 10.87 -12.46
CA ASN A 150 -25.45 12.07 -13.07
C ASN A 150 -25.89 12.19 -14.53
N GLU A 151 -26.40 13.37 -14.91
CA GLU A 151 -26.96 13.62 -16.24
C GLU A 151 -25.90 13.51 -17.35
N LYS A 152 -24.63 13.86 -17.07
CA LYS A 152 -23.50 13.69 -17.98
C LYS A 152 -23.31 12.21 -18.34
N VAL A 153 -23.35 11.33 -17.33
CA VAL A 153 -23.22 9.88 -17.52
C VAL A 153 -24.45 9.31 -18.24
N ASN A 154 -25.64 9.83 -17.95
CA ASN A 154 -26.88 9.40 -18.59
C ASN A 154 -26.87 9.62 -20.12
N ARG A 155 -26.17 10.66 -20.59
CA ARG A 155 -26.06 11.02 -22.01
C ARG A 155 -24.76 10.56 -22.66
N MET A 156 -23.88 9.87 -21.92
CA MET A 156 -22.55 9.50 -22.38
C MET A 156 -22.63 8.43 -23.47
N ILE A 157 -22.07 8.72 -24.63
CA ILE A 157 -21.90 7.78 -25.74
C ILE A 157 -20.47 7.24 -25.69
N VAL A 158 -20.33 5.93 -25.69
CA VAL A 158 -19.04 5.24 -25.57
C VAL A 158 -18.82 4.27 -26.70
N PRO A 159 -17.55 4.04 -27.12
CA PRO A 159 -17.23 3.02 -28.11
C PRO A 159 -17.40 1.62 -27.52
N PHE A 160 -17.87 0.69 -28.34
CA PHE A 160 -17.97 -0.72 -27.97
C PHE A 160 -17.43 -1.64 -29.06
N CYS A 161 -16.95 -2.81 -28.64
CA CYS A 161 -16.61 -3.95 -29.47
C CYS A 161 -17.34 -5.19 -28.93
N ILE A 162 -18.19 -5.80 -29.73
CA ILE A 162 -18.86 -7.05 -29.40
C ILE A 162 -18.24 -8.18 -30.19
N LEU A 163 -17.57 -9.10 -29.51
CA LEU A 163 -17.11 -10.36 -30.10
C LEU A 163 -18.32 -11.24 -30.41
N LEU A 164 -18.44 -11.70 -31.64
CA LEU A 164 -19.57 -12.49 -32.11
C LEU A 164 -19.16 -13.97 -32.23
N GLY A 165 -19.79 -14.81 -31.45
CA GLY A 165 -19.75 -16.26 -31.60
C GLY A 165 -21.02 -16.79 -32.27
N THR A 166 -21.05 -18.09 -32.54
CA THR A 166 -22.19 -18.79 -33.07
C THR A 166 -22.59 -19.94 -32.15
N GLU A 167 -23.88 -20.08 -31.93
CA GLU A 167 -24.45 -21.16 -31.15
C GLU A 167 -25.53 -21.86 -32.02
N TYR A 168 -25.39 -23.16 -32.21
CA TYR A 168 -26.35 -23.97 -32.97
C TYR A 168 -27.28 -24.68 -32.01
N TYR A 169 -28.57 -24.53 -32.24
CA TYR A 169 -29.60 -25.11 -31.37
C TYR A 169 -30.36 -26.18 -32.15
N ASP A 170 -30.29 -27.43 -31.70
CA ASP A 170 -31.10 -28.52 -32.16
C ASP A 170 -32.44 -28.54 -31.39
N LYS A 171 -33.56 -28.43 -32.12
CA LYS A 171 -34.90 -28.40 -31.52
C LYS A 171 -35.37 -29.74 -30.96
N GLU A 172 -34.88 -30.85 -31.53
CA GLU A 172 -35.35 -32.18 -31.16
C GLU A 172 -34.64 -32.73 -29.92
N GLU A 173 -33.32 -32.47 -29.83
CA GLU A 173 -32.52 -33.01 -28.70
C GLU A 173 -32.34 -32.04 -27.55
N HIS A 174 -32.78 -30.77 -27.65
CA HIS A 174 -32.45 -29.67 -26.71
C HIS A 174 -30.95 -29.55 -26.42
N LYS A 175 -30.11 -30.00 -27.33
CA LYS A 175 -28.65 -29.93 -27.25
C LYS A 175 -28.11 -28.85 -28.12
N ILE A 176 -27.10 -28.17 -27.58
CA ILE A 176 -26.28 -27.23 -28.32
C ILE A 176 -25.19 -28.07 -28.98
N GLU A 177 -25.30 -28.38 -30.25
CA GLU A 177 -24.21 -28.95 -31.04
C GLU A 177 -23.29 -27.84 -31.51
N ASN A 178 -22.07 -27.84 -30.98
CA ASN A 178 -21.08 -26.82 -31.30
C ASN A 178 -19.82 -27.42 -31.88
N SER A 179 -19.56 -27.09 -33.12
CA SER A 179 -18.21 -27.26 -33.66
C SER A 179 -17.21 -26.21 -33.15
N ASN A 180 -17.69 -25.03 -32.72
CA ASN A 180 -16.81 -23.88 -32.40
C ASN A 180 -17.04 -23.25 -31.02
N GLU A 181 -17.99 -23.70 -30.21
CA GLU A 181 -18.34 -23.04 -28.94
C GLU A 181 -17.19 -23.06 -27.92
N LYS A 182 -16.50 -24.19 -27.79
CA LYS A 182 -15.35 -24.28 -26.89
C LYS A 182 -14.24 -23.32 -27.27
N ASP A 183 -14.06 -23.08 -28.56
CA ASP A 183 -13.04 -22.16 -29.07
C ASP A 183 -13.43 -20.71 -28.80
N PHE A 184 -14.71 -20.35 -28.96
CA PHE A 184 -15.19 -19.01 -28.66
C PHE A 184 -15.14 -18.67 -27.17
N ASP A 185 -15.58 -19.56 -26.29
CA ASP A 185 -15.49 -19.35 -24.84
C ASP A 185 -14.03 -19.31 -24.36
N LYS A 186 -13.18 -20.11 -24.95
CA LYS A 186 -11.74 -20.02 -24.73
C LYS A 186 -11.19 -18.68 -25.22
N ALA A 187 -11.57 -18.25 -26.42
CA ALA A 187 -11.13 -16.98 -26.99
C ALA A 187 -11.54 -15.79 -26.10
N THR A 188 -12.78 -15.72 -25.63
CA THR A 188 -13.24 -14.65 -24.73
C THR A 188 -12.47 -14.60 -23.43
N LYS A 189 -12.16 -15.75 -22.81
CA LYS A 189 -11.33 -15.86 -21.60
C LYS A 189 -9.88 -15.45 -21.88
N VAL A 190 -9.32 -15.82 -23.03
CA VAL A 190 -7.97 -15.42 -23.44
C VAL A 190 -7.90 -13.92 -23.71
N PHE A 191 -8.92 -13.32 -24.34
CA PHE A 191 -8.99 -11.86 -24.52
C PHE A 191 -9.05 -11.15 -23.18
N PHE A 192 -9.92 -11.59 -22.27
CA PHE A 192 -9.96 -11.05 -20.90
C PHE A 192 -8.59 -11.12 -20.23
N HIS A 193 -7.94 -12.28 -20.28
CA HIS A 193 -6.61 -12.45 -19.70
C HIS A 193 -5.59 -11.50 -20.34
N ASN A 194 -5.53 -11.44 -21.67
CA ASN A 194 -4.55 -10.61 -22.37
C ASN A 194 -4.75 -9.12 -22.13
N ILE A 195 -5.98 -8.63 -22.11
CA ILE A 195 -6.29 -7.23 -21.81
C ILE A 195 -5.81 -6.87 -20.41
N ASN A 196 -6.01 -7.75 -19.45
CA ASN A 196 -5.66 -7.46 -18.05
C ASN A 196 -4.19 -7.76 -17.66
N THR A 197 -3.48 -8.58 -18.47
CA THR A 197 -2.12 -9.03 -18.11
C THR A 197 -1.04 -8.62 -19.11
N LYS A 198 -1.41 -8.34 -20.36
CA LYS A 198 -0.45 -7.99 -21.42
C LYS A 198 -0.37 -6.50 -21.72
N THR A 199 -1.30 -5.71 -21.23
CA THR A 199 -1.15 -4.25 -21.26
C THR A 199 -0.06 -3.85 -20.27
N ILE A 200 0.91 -3.08 -20.73
CA ILE A 200 1.92 -2.47 -19.85
C ILE A 200 1.38 -1.10 -19.45
N PRO A 201 0.83 -0.97 -18.20
CA PRO A 201 0.41 0.34 -17.72
C PRO A 201 1.63 1.23 -17.56
N LEU A 202 1.46 2.53 -17.78
CA LEU A 202 2.48 3.49 -17.42
C LEU A 202 2.81 3.33 -15.92
N THR A 203 4.09 3.36 -15.60
CA THR A 203 4.54 3.42 -14.20
C THR A 203 4.09 4.73 -13.56
N SER A 204 4.05 4.76 -12.24
CA SER A 204 3.74 5.99 -11.51
C SER A 204 4.68 7.14 -11.92
N GLU A 205 5.96 6.85 -12.15
CA GLU A 205 6.96 7.83 -12.57
C GLU A 205 6.68 8.39 -13.97
N GLU A 206 6.30 7.53 -14.94
CA GLU A 206 5.95 7.96 -16.30
C GLU A 206 4.69 8.82 -16.32
N ASN A 207 3.67 8.45 -15.53
CA ASN A 207 2.46 9.26 -15.38
C ASN A 207 2.76 10.62 -14.77
N LEU A 208 3.55 10.66 -13.71
CA LEU A 208 3.95 11.90 -13.05
C LEU A 208 4.84 12.76 -13.95
N ARG A 209 5.69 12.14 -14.78
CA ARG A 209 6.51 12.86 -15.76
C ARG A 209 5.66 13.69 -16.71
N VAL A 210 4.61 13.11 -17.26
CA VAL A 210 3.71 13.82 -18.19
C VAL A 210 3.06 15.01 -17.49
N MET A 211 2.58 14.85 -16.26
CA MET A 211 1.81 15.89 -15.57
C MET A 211 2.68 16.93 -14.86
N ILE A 212 3.79 16.52 -14.23
CA ILE A 212 4.62 17.43 -13.43
C ILE A 212 5.56 18.25 -14.31
N ASP A 213 6.16 17.65 -15.36
CA ASP A 213 7.14 18.35 -16.20
C ASP A 213 6.47 19.28 -17.22
N ASP A 214 5.30 18.94 -17.71
CA ASP A 214 4.59 19.77 -18.69
C ASP A 214 3.82 20.89 -18.00
N THR A 215 4.49 22.02 -17.85
CA THR A 215 3.91 23.24 -17.25
C THR A 215 2.97 24.01 -18.16
N ASN A 216 2.98 23.71 -19.47
CA ASN A 216 2.14 24.39 -20.44
C ASN A 216 0.73 23.82 -20.49
N ASN A 217 0.62 22.48 -20.41
CA ASN A 217 -0.64 21.77 -20.49
C ASN A 217 -1.24 21.42 -19.12
N PHE A 218 -0.42 21.35 -18.06
CA PHE A 218 -0.87 21.08 -16.69
C PHE A 218 -0.48 22.23 -15.76
N ARG A 219 -1.41 23.17 -15.57
CA ARG A 219 -1.23 24.31 -14.66
C ARG A 219 -1.30 23.85 -13.20
N GLU A 220 -0.84 24.69 -12.28
CA GLU A 220 -0.78 24.34 -10.86
C GLU A 220 -2.17 24.13 -10.25
N ASP A 221 -3.16 24.92 -10.65
CA ASP A 221 -4.56 24.76 -10.24
C ASP A 221 -5.15 23.42 -10.69
N GLU A 222 -4.88 23.01 -11.94
CA GLU A 222 -5.31 21.72 -12.49
C GLU A 222 -4.63 20.54 -11.77
N LEU A 223 -3.34 20.67 -11.43
CA LEU A 223 -2.65 19.63 -10.65
C LEU A 223 -3.24 19.48 -9.25
N VAL A 224 -3.61 20.56 -8.59
CA VAL A 224 -4.28 20.50 -7.27
C VAL A 224 -5.61 19.77 -7.37
N GLU A 225 -6.37 20.01 -8.42
CA GLU A 225 -7.66 19.34 -8.65
C GLU A 225 -7.48 17.84 -8.94
N ILE A 226 -6.57 17.50 -9.87
CA ILE A 226 -6.30 16.10 -10.27
C ILE A 226 -5.81 15.25 -9.09
N PHE A 227 -4.88 15.79 -8.29
CA PHE A 227 -4.25 15.06 -7.20
C PHE A 227 -4.93 15.28 -5.84
N GLN A 228 -5.95 16.14 -5.77
CA GLN A 228 -6.61 16.55 -4.53
C GLN A 228 -5.63 17.04 -3.46
N GLY A 229 -4.57 17.73 -3.88
CA GLY A 229 -3.53 18.23 -2.98
C GLY A 229 -2.40 18.96 -3.69
N LYS A 230 -1.62 19.72 -2.92
CA LYS A 230 -0.54 20.58 -3.43
C LYS A 230 0.83 19.90 -3.57
N TYR A 231 0.96 18.63 -3.16
CA TYR A 231 2.22 17.90 -3.21
C TYR A 231 2.86 17.79 -4.61
N PRO A 232 2.13 17.73 -5.74
CA PRO A 232 2.74 17.77 -7.06
C PRO A 232 3.38 19.11 -7.39
N ILE A 233 2.85 20.22 -6.86
CA ILE A 233 3.44 21.55 -7.01
C ILE A 233 4.77 21.61 -6.26
N LEU A 234 4.82 21.12 -5.02
CA LEU A 234 6.05 21.04 -4.23
C LEU A 234 7.10 20.16 -4.91
N THR A 235 6.67 19.05 -5.51
CA THR A 235 7.52 18.18 -6.34
C THR A 235 8.11 18.95 -7.52
N ARG A 236 7.29 19.69 -8.26
CA ARG A 236 7.71 20.54 -9.38
C ARG A 236 8.70 21.61 -8.94
N GLN A 237 8.49 22.23 -7.79
CA GLN A 237 9.39 23.22 -7.21
C GLN A 237 10.74 22.61 -6.84
N LEU A 238 10.76 21.44 -6.18
CA LEU A 238 12.00 20.77 -5.81
C LEU A 238 12.82 20.35 -7.04
N ILE A 239 12.18 19.82 -8.07
CA ILE A 239 12.84 19.42 -9.33
C ILE A 239 13.52 20.62 -10.02
N LYS A 240 12.90 21.79 -9.98
CA LYS A 240 13.49 23.01 -10.52
C LYS A 240 14.70 23.51 -9.73
N LEU A 241 14.72 23.24 -8.43
CA LEU A 241 15.78 23.73 -7.52
C LEU A 241 16.96 22.77 -7.43
N VAL A 242 16.72 21.48 -7.49
CA VAL A 242 17.72 20.46 -7.15
C VAL A 242 17.67 19.32 -8.15
N SER A 243 18.78 19.11 -8.88
CA SER A 243 18.90 17.91 -9.72
C SER A 243 19.15 16.66 -8.88
N PRO A 244 18.44 15.54 -9.14
CA PRO A 244 18.69 14.27 -8.44
C PRO A 244 20.16 13.79 -8.51
N SER A 245 20.86 14.11 -9.57
CA SER A 245 22.25 13.70 -9.82
C SER A 245 23.28 14.25 -8.83
N ILE A 246 22.94 15.34 -8.09
CA ILE A 246 23.85 15.87 -7.05
C ILE A 246 23.96 14.94 -5.83
N PHE A 247 22.97 14.06 -5.62
CA PHE A 247 22.98 13.09 -4.55
C PHE A 247 23.66 11.79 -5.01
N THR A 248 24.98 11.84 -5.17
CA THR A 248 25.78 10.79 -5.81
C THR A 248 25.62 9.40 -5.19
N ASN A 249 25.40 9.32 -3.87
CA ASN A 249 25.19 8.06 -3.17
C ASN A 249 23.73 7.56 -3.27
N LEU A 250 22.79 8.38 -3.74
CA LEU A 250 21.38 8.05 -3.89
C LEU A 250 20.93 8.00 -5.35
N SER A 251 21.75 8.50 -6.30
CA SER A 251 21.37 8.64 -7.71
C SER A 251 20.87 7.32 -8.31
N HIS A 252 21.52 6.22 -7.99
CA HIS A 252 21.16 4.88 -8.46
C HIS A 252 19.76 4.40 -7.99
N ILE A 253 19.17 5.05 -6.97
CA ILE A 253 17.82 4.76 -6.46
C ILE A 253 16.80 5.75 -7.03
N ILE A 254 17.14 7.06 -6.98
CA ILE A 254 16.15 8.12 -7.25
C ILE A 254 16.10 8.58 -8.70
N GLU A 255 17.17 8.41 -9.49
CA GLU A 255 17.29 9.01 -10.83
C GLU A 255 16.13 8.65 -11.76
N ASN A 256 15.64 7.42 -11.70
CA ASN A 256 14.53 6.93 -12.51
C ASN A 256 13.16 6.99 -11.83
N ASN A 257 13.07 7.46 -10.58
CA ASN A 257 11.84 7.45 -9.79
C ASN A 257 11.67 8.70 -8.92
N PHE A 258 12.37 9.80 -9.21
CA PHE A 258 12.43 10.94 -8.30
C PHE A 258 11.09 11.68 -8.16
N ARG A 259 10.23 11.69 -9.19
CA ARG A 259 8.90 12.33 -9.10
C ARG A 259 8.00 11.55 -8.16
N THR A 260 7.96 10.24 -8.30
CA THR A 260 7.21 9.34 -7.43
C THR A 260 7.71 9.45 -5.99
N PHE A 261 9.02 9.48 -5.81
CA PHE A 261 9.67 9.63 -4.53
C PHE A 261 9.34 10.97 -3.84
N TYR A 262 9.53 12.10 -4.55
CA TYR A 262 9.24 13.42 -3.99
C TYR A 262 7.73 13.61 -3.71
N ASN A 263 6.89 13.15 -4.61
CA ASN A 263 5.45 13.21 -4.45
C ASN A 263 4.96 12.48 -3.20
N TYR A 264 5.49 11.28 -2.96
CA TYR A 264 5.19 10.51 -1.75
C TYR A 264 5.58 11.29 -0.48
N VAL A 265 6.80 11.82 -0.44
CA VAL A 265 7.31 12.53 0.75
C VAL A 265 6.51 13.79 1.02
N PHE A 266 6.25 14.61 -0.01
CA PHE A 266 5.46 15.83 0.15
C PHE A 266 4.02 15.55 0.55
N LYS A 267 3.37 14.54 -0.05
CA LYS A 267 2.04 14.13 0.36
C LYS A 267 2.01 13.79 1.84
N ARG A 268 2.94 12.96 2.29
CA ARG A 268 3.02 12.55 3.69
C ARG A 268 3.30 13.72 4.64
N MET A 269 4.13 14.68 4.23
CA MET A 269 4.37 15.90 5.03
C MET A 269 3.11 16.73 5.19
N LEU A 270 2.36 16.96 4.10
CA LEU A 270 1.12 17.73 4.14
C LEU A 270 0.04 17.02 4.95
N ASP A 271 -0.09 15.70 4.81
CA ASP A 271 -1.02 14.88 5.59
C ASP A 271 -0.68 14.90 7.09
N ASP A 272 0.60 15.05 7.45
CA ASP A 272 1.09 15.19 8.84
C ASP A 272 1.05 16.65 9.37
N GLY A 273 0.57 17.61 8.56
CA GLY A 273 0.34 19.00 8.97
C GLY A 273 1.53 19.94 8.84
N PHE A 274 2.56 19.59 8.08
CA PHE A 274 3.67 20.52 7.78
C PHE A 274 3.20 21.71 6.93
N ALA A 275 3.76 22.89 7.22
CA ALA A 275 3.51 24.08 6.42
C ALA A 275 4.15 23.97 5.03
N GLU A 276 3.40 24.26 3.96
CA GLU A 276 3.87 24.17 2.57
C GLU A 276 5.21 24.89 2.32
N ALA A 277 5.35 26.08 2.88
CA ALA A 277 6.55 26.91 2.70
C ALA A 277 7.85 26.27 3.26
N GLU A 278 7.73 25.34 4.18
CA GLU A 278 8.85 24.67 4.83
C GLU A 278 9.22 23.35 4.14
N CYS A 279 8.28 22.73 3.41
CA CYS A 279 8.42 21.39 2.88
C CYS A 279 9.61 21.22 1.94
N VAL A 280 9.76 22.10 0.95
CA VAL A 280 10.83 21.99 -0.07
C VAL A 280 12.22 22.08 0.58
N LYS A 281 12.41 23.01 1.50
CA LYS A 281 13.68 23.17 2.23
C LYS A 281 13.97 21.97 3.13
N ALA A 282 12.97 21.49 3.84
CA ALA A 282 13.11 20.32 4.73
C ALA A 282 13.50 19.06 3.94
N VAL A 283 12.87 18.80 2.80
CA VAL A 283 13.19 17.65 1.94
C VAL A 283 14.58 17.78 1.35
N SER A 284 14.96 18.97 0.84
CA SER A 284 16.30 19.20 0.28
C SER A 284 17.41 18.96 1.32
N ASN A 285 17.26 19.50 2.54
CA ASN A 285 18.21 19.27 3.64
C ASN A 285 18.28 17.79 4.04
N SER A 286 17.13 17.13 4.08
CA SER A 286 17.06 15.72 4.44
C SER A 286 17.68 14.81 3.39
N LEU A 287 17.52 15.13 2.11
CA LEU A 287 18.20 14.43 1.02
C LEU A 287 19.73 14.50 1.17
N GLN A 288 20.26 15.66 1.51
CA GLN A 288 21.70 15.82 1.74
C GLN A 288 22.19 14.95 2.92
N ALA A 289 21.47 14.97 4.04
CA ALA A 289 21.83 14.17 5.21
C ALA A 289 21.75 12.65 4.94
N VAL A 290 20.71 12.22 4.25
CA VAL A 290 20.56 10.80 3.89
C VAL A 290 21.58 10.39 2.82
N ASN A 291 21.92 11.27 1.87
CA ASN A 291 23.01 11.03 0.93
C ASN A 291 24.34 10.79 1.65
N THR A 292 24.64 11.59 2.67
CA THR A 292 25.83 11.40 3.52
C THR A 292 25.78 10.05 4.26
N LEU A 293 24.63 9.71 4.87
CA LEU A 293 24.46 8.41 5.53
C LEU A 293 24.73 7.22 4.60
N TYR A 294 24.21 7.26 3.37
CA TYR A 294 24.45 6.22 2.38
C TYR A 294 25.91 6.18 1.92
N GLY A 295 26.59 7.32 1.85
CA GLY A 295 28.02 7.38 1.54
C GLY A 295 28.95 6.83 2.63
N GLU A 296 28.56 7.01 3.90
CA GLU A 296 29.34 6.57 5.07
C GLU A 296 29.07 5.11 5.46
N ASN A 297 27.99 4.50 4.98
CA ASN A 297 27.59 3.16 5.37
C ASN A 297 27.65 2.18 4.19
N THR A 298 28.62 1.28 4.20
CA THR A 298 28.87 0.30 3.12
C THR A 298 27.67 -0.62 2.84
N ILE A 299 26.86 -0.91 3.84
CA ILE A 299 25.67 -1.73 3.71
C ILE A 299 24.60 -0.97 2.91
N LEU A 300 24.38 0.29 3.25
CA LEU A 300 23.38 1.13 2.58
C LEU A 300 23.81 1.54 1.17
N GLN A 301 25.12 1.70 0.89
CA GLN A 301 25.63 2.05 -0.44
C GLN A 301 25.13 1.10 -1.54
N SER A 302 25.00 -0.19 -1.24
CA SER A 302 24.53 -1.20 -2.19
C SER A 302 23.00 -1.36 -2.21
N ASN A 303 22.30 -0.81 -1.22
CA ASN A 303 20.84 -0.94 -1.11
C ASN A 303 20.13 -0.06 -2.15
N ARG A 304 19.16 -0.64 -2.86
CA ARG A 304 18.37 0.01 -3.92
C ARG A 304 16.89 0.15 -3.58
N SER A 305 16.51 -0.10 -2.33
CA SER A 305 15.12 0.02 -1.90
C SER A 305 14.67 1.47 -1.83
N ILE A 306 13.78 1.87 -2.73
CA ILE A 306 13.15 3.20 -2.69
C ILE A 306 12.27 3.36 -1.45
N GLY A 307 11.61 2.28 -0.99
CA GLY A 307 10.80 2.29 0.22
C GLY A 307 11.63 2.58 1.47
N LEU A 308 12.81 1.97 1.58
CA LEU A 308 13.74 2.24 2.68
C LEU A 308 14.26 3.68 2.65
N LEU A 309 14.62 4.17 1.46
CA LEU A 309 15.08 5.55 1.28
C LEU A 309 13.98 6.56 1.68
N MET A 310 12.74 6.34 1.26
CA MET A 310 11.59 7.17 1.65
C MET A 310 11.39 7.18 3.17
N ALA A 311 11.54 6.04 3.85
CA ALA A 311 11.43 5.93 5.29
C ALA A 311 12.57 6.66 6.01
N PHE A 312 13.82 6.56 5.53
CA PHE A 312 14.95 7.34 6.07
C PHE A 312 14.71 8.84 5.96
N LEU A 313 14.25 9.30 4.79
CA LEU A 313 13.96 10.71 4.57
C LEU A 313 12.87 11.20 5.51
N TRP A 314 11.79 10.43 5.64
CA TRP A 314 10.69 10.73 6.54
C TRP A 314 11.16 10.93 8.00
N TYR A 315 11.94 9.98 8.53
CA TYR A 315 12.41 10.10 9.91
C TYR A 315 13.44 11.21 10.09
N HIS A 316 14.24 11.54 9.08
CA HIS A 316 15.10 12.71 9.16
C HIS A 316 14.31 14.02 9.24
N ILE A 317 13.22 14.14 8.47
CA ILE A 317 12.28 15.26 8.55
C ILE A 317 11.63 15.35 9.93
N LYS A 318 11.30 14.20 10.56
CA LYS A 318 10.72 14.15 11.92
C LYS A 318 11.70 14.45 13.05
N GLY A 319 12.97 14.55 12.76
CA GLY A 319 14.04 14.98 13.68
C GLY A 319 15.09 13.92 14.00
N ASN A 320 16.26 14.41 14.42
CA ASN A 320 17.47 13.61 14.58
C ASN A 320 17.32 12.40 15.52
N ALA A 321 16.57 12.53 16.62
CA ALA A 321 16.38 11.42 17.56
C ALA A 321 15.64 10.25 16.91
N LYS A 322 14.54 10.53 16.18
CA LYS A 322 13.79 9.52 15.45
C LYS A 322 14.59 8.93 14.30
N PHE A 323 15.33 9.76 13.58
CA PHE A 323 16.21 9.32 12.50
C PHE A 323 17.28 8.35 12.98
N ASN A 324 17.98 8.68 14.07
CA ASN A 324 18.99 7.80 14.63
C ASN A 324 18.40 6.48 15.18
N GLY A 325 17.26 6.54 15.84
CA GLY A 325 16.56 5.34 16.30
C GLY A 325 16.15 4.43 15.14
N PHE A 326 15.57 4.99 14.08
CA PHE A 326 15.19 4.25 12.89
C PHE A 326 16.43 3.65 12.18
N LYS A 327 17.49 4.44 12.01
CA LYS A 327 18.76 3.96 11.43
C LYS A 327 19.30 2.75 12.19
N ASN A 328 19.38 2.85 13.53
CA ASN A 328 19.90 1.76 14.35
C ASN A 328 19.01 0.53 14.27
N TRP A 329 17.68 0.71 14.28
CA TRP A 329 16.73 -0.39 14.14
C TRP A 329 16.90 -1.12 12.81
N ILE A 330 17.03 -0.40 11.69
CA ILE A 330 17.25 -0.97 10.36
C ILE A 330 18.55 -1.77 10.30
N LEU A 331 19.65 -1.21 10.82
CA LEU A 331 20.98 -1.81 10.72
C LEU A 331 21.16 -2.99 11.70
N ASN A 332 20.75 -2.82 12.96
CA ASN A 332 20.95 -3.84 13.99
C ASN A 332 20.03 -5.06 13.82
N ASN A 333 18.85 -4.88 13.20
CA ASN A 333 17.90 -5.97 12.96
C ASN A 333 17.94 -6.48 11.52
N HIS A 334 18.93 -6.09 10.72
CA HIS A 334 19.11 -6.53 9.31
C HIS A 334 17.87 -6.29 8.41
N ILE A 335 17.03 -5.29 8.75
CA ILE A 335 15.82 -4.98 7.97
C ILE A 335 16.13 -4.55 6.54
N PHE A 336 17.33 -4.00 6.30
CA PHE A 336 17.79 -3.62 4.97
C PHE A 336 17.83 -4.80 3.98
N GLU A 337 17.99 -6.04 4.46
CA GLU A 337 18.04 -7.25 3.60
C GLU A 337 16.69 -7.56 2.95
N VAL A 338 15.59 -7.31 3.68
CA VAL A 338 14.21 -7.56 3.21
C VAL A 338 13.51 -6.29 2.74
N SER A 339 14.17 -5.15 2.77
CA SER A 339 13.57 -3.83 2.48
C SER A 339 13.06 -3.69 1.04
N TYR A 340 13.53 -4.52 0.11
CA TYR A 340 13.07 -4.50 -1.29
C TYR A 340 11.62 -4.96 -1.46
N GLU A 341 11.13 -5.77 -0.54
CA GLU A 341 9.79 -6.35 -0.58
C GLU A 341 8.78 -5.53 0.25
N VAL A 342 9.27 -4.52 0.98
CA VAL A 342 8.47 -3.77 1.97
C VAL A 342 8.29 -2.32 1.54
N SER A 343 7.05 -1.84 1.57
CA SER A 343 6.75 -0.43 1.27
C SER A 343 7.26 0.52 2.37
N ALA A 344 7.47 1.79 2.01
CA ALA A 344 7.83 2.83 2.97
C ALA A 344 6.81 2.94 4.12
N ASP A 345 5.52 2.89 3.81
CA ASP A 345 4.45 2.96 4.80
C ASP A 345 4.49 1.79 5.79
N SER A 346 4.81 0.59 5.30
CA SER A 346 4.96 -0.59 6.15
C SER A 346 6.15 -0.47 7.09
N LEU A 347 7.32 0.00 6.59
CA LEU A 347 8.50 0.23 7.42
C LEU A 347 8.25 1.29 8.48
N ILE A 348 7.61 2.40 8.11
CA ILE A 348 7.27 3.49 9.01
C ILE A 348 6.27 3.01 10.07
N SER A 349 5.19 2.35 9.66
CA SER A 349 4.17 1.85 10.58
C SER A 349 4.73 0.82 11.57
N LEU A 350 5.62 -0.06 11.11
CA LEU A 350 6.25 -1.05 11.95
C LEU A 350 7.18 -0.40 12.98
N TYR A 351 8.06 0.51 12.54
CA TYR A 351 8.96 1.20 13.46
C TYR A 351 8.21 2.10 14.45
N ASP A 352 7.19 2.83 14.02
CA ASP A 352 6.37 3.65 14.92
C ASP A 352 5.71 2.79 16.00
N LYS A 353 5.21 1.59 15.66
CA LYS A 353 4.67 0.66 16.67
C LYS A 353 5.73 0.14 17.63
N ILE A 354 6.92 -0.20 17.12
CA ILE A 354 8.02 -0.69 17.98
C ILE A 354 8.54 0.42 18.88
N SER A 355 8.79 1.60 18.34
CA SER A 355 9.34 2.74 19.09
C SER A 355 8.36 3.36 20.08
N SER A 356 7.05 3.23 19.85
CA SER A 356 6.00 3.68 20.75
C SER A 356 5.63 2.67 21.84
N GLN A 357 6.10 1.41 21.71
CA GLN A 357 5.81 0.38 22.69
C GLN A 357 6.42 0.76 24.03
N GLU A 358 5.60 0.76 25.09
CA GLU A 358 6.07 1.07 26.43
C GLU A 358 6.92 -0.08 26.99
N ILE A 359 8.18 0.23 27.31
CA ILE A 359 9.10 -0.69 27.98
C ILE A 359 8.99 -0.43 29.49
N LYS A 360 8.29 -1.31 30.18
CA LYS A 360 8.12 -1.19 31.64
C LYS A 360 9.28 -1.83 32.36
N VAL A 361 9.80 -1.09 33.38
CA VAL A 361 10.84 -1.53 34.29
C VAL A 361 10.20 -1.86 35.65
N PHE A 362 10.52 -3.02 36.18
CA PHE A 362 10.16 -3.42 37.53
C PHE A 362 11.45 -3.55 38.38
N VAL A 363 11.39 -3.11 39.64
CA VAL A 363 12.51 -3.23 40.57
C VAL A 363 12.06 -4.06 41.77
N ALA A 364 12.66 -5.24 41.92
CA ALA A 364 12.60 -6.07 43.10
C ALA A 364 13.78 -5.68 44.01
N MET A 365 13.50 -5.18 45.22
CA MET A 365 14.53 -4.77 46.17
C MET A 365 14.14 -5.12 47.60
N PRO A 366 15.12 -5.24 48.52
CA PRO A 366 14.82 -5.50 49.94
C PRO A 366 13.87 -4.45 50.51
N TYR A 367 12.89 -4.91 51.28
CA TYR A 367 11.98 -4.01 51.99
C TYR A 367 12.68 -3.46 53.23
N PHE A 368 12.72 -2.14 53.35
CA PHE A 368 13.32 -1.45 54.51
C PHE A 368 12.21 -1.05 55.47
N GLU A 369 11.90 -1.91 56.43
CA GLU A 369 10.84 -1.68 57.44
C GLU A 369 11.04 -0.36 58.18
N GLY A 370 10.03 0.51 58.16
CA GLY A 370 10.08 1.80 58.87
C GLY A 370 10.93 2.89 58.18
N ASN A 371 11.54 2.65 57.01
CA ASN A 371 12.40 3.64 56.34
C ASN A 371 11.92 3.96 54.94
N SER A 372 10.79 4.66 54.88
CA SER A 372 10.20 5.14 53.60
C SER A 372 11.11 6.10 52.81
N GLU A 373 12.04 6.82 53.50
CA GLU A 373 12.97 7.74 52.87
C GLU A 373 13.99 7.01 51.99
N ILE A 374 14.49 5.85 52.39
CA ILE A 374 15.42 5.05 51.60
C ILE A 374 14.73 4.56 50.32
N VAL A 375 13.51 4.06 50.43
CA VAL A 375 12.75 3.59 49.24
C VAL A 375 12.44 4.74 48.32
N ALA A 376 12.11 5.94 48.84
CA ALA A 376 11.90 7.14 48.03
C ALA A 376 13.19 7.57 47.32
N ASP A 377 14.34 7.44 47.93
CA ASP A 377 15.65 7.72 47.32
C ASP A 377 15.92 6.78 46.13
N TYR A 378 15.76 5.46 46.31
CA TYR A 378 15.88 4.50 45.22
C TYR A 378 14.90 4.81 44.09
N ASN A 379 13.64 5.10 44.39
CA ASN A 379 12.62 5.46 43.40
C ASN A 379 13.02 6.69 42.60
N THR A 380 13.60 7.68 43.28
CA THR A 380 14.09 8.92 42.64
C THR A 380 15.26 8.63 41.71
N ILE A 381 16.24 7.82 42.13
CA ILE A 381 17.40 7.47 41.28
C ILE A 381 16.95 6.72 40.01
N TYR A 382 16.12 5.68 40.17
CA TYR A 382 15.60 4.92 39.02
C TYR A 382 14.77 5.80 38.08
N ASN A 383 13.81 6.58 38.59
CA ASN A 383 12.97 7.45 37.78
C ASN A 383 13.79 8.50 37.04
N ASN A 384 14.71 9.16 37.72
CA ASN A 384 15.53 10.21 37.07
C ASN A 384 16.34 9.62 35.90
N LYS A 385 17.00 8.47 36.14
CA LYS A 385 17.83 7.86 35.10
C LYS A 385 16.99 7.28 33.95
N ILE A 386 15.87 6.64 34.24
CA ILE A 386 14.96 6.14 33.21
C ILE A 386 14.38 7.28 32.37
N ASN A 387 13.97 8.39 33.00
CA ASN A 387 13.47 9.57 32.30
C ASN A 387 14.54 10.24 31.44
N GLU A 388 15.79 10.29 31.89
CA GLU A 388 16.92 10.80 31.12
C GLU A 388 17.16 9.97 29.86
N ILE A 389 17.19 8.63 29.98
CA ILE A 389 17.34 7.69 28.87
C ILE A 389 16.16 7.83 27.90
N SER A 390 14.94 7.84 28.43
CA SER A 390 13.70 8.00 27.65
C SER A 390 13.76 9.27 26.78
N LYS A 391 14.11 10.39 27.35
CA LYS A 391 14.22 11.68 26.63
C LYS A 391 15.37 11.68 25.62
N LYS A 392 16.56 11.20 26.03
CA LYS A 392 17.77 11.21 25.18
C LYS A 392 17.59 10.38 23.91
N TYR A 393 16.95 9.22 24.01
CA TYR A 393 16.80 8.29 22.89
C TYR A 393 15.39 8.29 22.28
N ASN A 394 14.48 9.10 22.82
CA ASN A 394 13.07 9.17 22.39
C ASN A 394 12.39 7.78 22.39
N ILE A 395 12.58 7.04 23.49
CA ILE A 395 12.03 5.70 23.70
C ILE A 395 11.07 5.76 24.88
N ASN A 396 9.91 5.11 24.77
CA ASN A 396 8.91 5.08 25.84
C ASN A 396 9.29 4.04 26.90
N ILE A 397 10.00 4.48 27.95
CA ILE A 397 10.39 3.64 29.10
C ILE A 397 9.76 4.22 30.35
N SER A 398 9.14 3.38 31.16
CA SER A 398 8.55 3.77 32.44
C SER A 398 8.88 2.81 33.57
N LEU A 399 8.93 3.33 34.79
CA LEU A 399 9.15 2.56 36.01
C LEU A 399 7.81 2.22 36.66
N PHE A 400 7.60 0.97 37.05
CA PHE A 400 6.59 0.66 38.07
C PHE A 400 7.02 1.27 39.42
N PRO A 401 6.13 2.01 40.11
CA PRO A 401 6.49 2.57 41.42
C PRO A 401 7.01 1.48 42.35
N ILE A 402 8.17 1.74 42.99
CA ILE A 402 8.75 0.84 43.95
C ILE A 402 7.85 0.88 45.18
N MET A 403 7.43 -0.28 45.68
CA MET A 403 6.45 -0.37 46.74
C MET A 403 7.08 -0.05 48.11
N CYS A 404 6.42 0.84 48.89
CA CYS A 404 6.87 1.30 50.19
C CYS A 404 6.04 0.75 51.35
N GLU A 405 4.87 0.16 51.11
CA GLU A 405 3.91 -0.22 52.14
C GLU A 405 3.49 -1.69 52.07
N LYS A 406 3.28 -2.31 53.23
CA LYS A 406 2.69 -3.65 53.36
C LYS A 406 1.17 -3.55 53.26
N GLY A 407 0.58 -4.13 52.21
CA GLY A 407 -0.86 -4.34 52.11
C GLY A 407 -1.25 -5.78 52.54
N ALA A 408 -2.49 -6.20 52.30
CA ALA A 408 -2.96 -7.55 52.59
C ALA A 408 -2.20 -8.60 51.73
N THR A 409 -1.66 -9.64 52.38
CA THR A 409 -0.60 -10.51 51.86
C THR A 409 -0.91 -11.21 50.52
N GLN A 410 -2.15 -11.59 50.29
CA GLN A 410 -2.51 -12.32 49.06
C GLN A 410 -2.64 -11.40 47.84
N ASP A 411 -3.20 -10.22 48.03
CA ASP A 411 -3.39 -9.23 46.93
C ASP A 411 -2.06 -8.62 46.48
N GLN A 412 -1.09 -8.46 47.42
CA GLN A 412 0.23 -7.94 47.12
C GLN A 412 1.06 -8.88 46.24
N ILE A 413 1.08 -10.18 46.56
CA ILE A 413 1.83 -11.16 45.76
C ILE A 413 1.29 -11.19 44.33
N GLN A 414 -0.04 -11.16 44.17
CA GLN A 414 -0.65 -11.16 42.87
C GLN A 414 -0.36 -9.85 42.07
N ASP A 415 -0.33 -8.70 42.75
CA ASP A 415 0.06 -7.42 42.15
C ASP A 415 1.52 -7.41 41.69
N ILE A 416 2.43 -7.91 42.52
CA ILE A 416 3.85 -8.07 42.19
C ILE A 416 4.02 -8.97 40.97
N ILE A 417 3.38 -10.15 40.96
CA ILE A 417 3.42 -11.07 39.83
C ILE A 417 2.88 -10.40 38.56
N ASN A 418 1.79 -9.64 38.65
CA ASN A 418 1.20 -8.93 37.52
C ASN A 418 2.13 -7.82 37.01
N LYS A 419 2.83 -7.11 37.89
CA LYS A 419 3.84 -6.11 37.51
C LYS A 419 5.03 -6.78 36.82
N ILE A 420 5.54 -7.88 37.33
CA ILE A 420 6.62 -8.67 36.72
C ILE A 420 6.16 -9.16 35.31
N LYS A 421 4.95 -9.71 35.19
CA LYS A 421 4.40 -10.14 33.87
C LYS A 421 4.35 -9.00 32.86
N LYS A 422 4.01 -7.79 33.29
CA LYS A 422 3.92 -6.60 32.42
C LYS A 422 5.26 -5.94 32.13
N ALA A 423 6.26 -6.11 33.01
CA ALA A 423 7.59 -5.56 32.86
C ALA A 423 8.33 -6.26 31.69
N LYS A 424 9.21 -5.55 31.01
CA LYS A 424 10.18 -6.09 30.04
C LYS A 424 11.58 -6.17 30.64
N ILE A 425 11.91 -5.26 31.56
CA ILE A 425 13.17 -5.22 32.27
C ILE A 425 12.86 -5.36 33.77
N VAL A 426 13.56 -6.26 34.42
CA VAL A 426 13.44 -6.50 35.89
C VAL A 426 14.80 -6.33 36.53
N PHE A 427 14.94 -5.33 37.38
CA PHE A 427 16.08 -5.22 38.26
C PHE A 427 15.81 -6.01 39.55
N ALA A 428 16.69 -6.95 39.91
CA ALA A 428 16.63 -7.72 41.14
C ALA A 428 17.81 -7.34 42.04
N ASP A 429 17.54 -6.56 43.09
CA ASP A 429 18.53 -6.17 44.07
C ASP A 429 18.65 -7.26 45.15
N ILE A 430 19.62 -8.15 44.98
CA ILE A 430 19.86 -9.31 45.85
C ILE A 430 20.66 -8.95 47.10
N THR A 431 20.76 -7.67 47.46
CA THR A 431 21.40 -7.20 48.68
C THR A 431 20.89 -7.99 49.87
N ASP A 432 21.83 -8.43 50.73
CA ASP A 432 21.60 -9.23 51.94
C ASP A 432 20.90 -10.58 51.67
N ASN A 433 20.92 -11.07 50.43
CA ASN A 433 20.26 -12.32 50.04
C ASN A 433 18.78 -12.38 50.43
N ASN A 434 18.06 -11.28 50.27
CA ASN A 434 16.66 -11.17 50.69
C ASN A 434 15.75 -12.21 49.96
N PRO A 435 15.06 -13.09 50.76
CA PRO A 435 14.29 -14.19 50.15
C PRO A 435 13.12 -13.75 49.28
N ASN A 436 12.51 -12.59 49.55
CA ASN A 436 11.42 -12.08 48.74
C ASN A 436 11.92 -11.64 47.34
N VAL A 437 13.05 -10.94 47.32
CA VAL A 437 13.69 -10.54 46.06
C VAL A 437 14.10 -11.76 45.22
N LEU A 438 14.65 -12.79 45.88
CA LEU A 438 15.03 -14.04 45.22
C LEU A 438 13.82 -14.78 44.64
N TYR A 439 12.69 -14.75 45.33
CA TYR A 439 11.41 -15.28 44.83
C TYR A 439 10.91 -14.51 43.62
N GLU A 440 10.90 -13.17 43.66
CA GLU A 440 10.51 -12.30 42.53
C GLU A 440 11.45 -12.46 41.34
N MET A 441 12.77 -12.58 41.60
CA MET A 441 13.76 -12.88 40.55
C MET A 441 13.50 -14.24 39.90
N GLY A 442 13.16 -15.28 40.68
CA GLY A 442 12.79 -16.59 40.16
C GLY A 442 11.56 -16.54 39.26
N TRP A 443 10.53 -15.80 39.67
CA TRP A 443 9.37 -15.56 38.83
C TRP A 443 9.71 -14.84 37.52
N ALA A 444 10.53 -13.79 37.55
CA ALA A 444 10.96 -13.07 36.39
C ALA A 444 11.75 -13.96 35.42
N ARG A 445 12.64 -14.81 35.92
CA ARG A 445 13.45 -15.75 35.14
C ARG A 445 12.63 -16.87 34.47
N ALA A 446 11.52 -17.27 35.12
CA ALA A 446 10.62 -18.27 34.55
C ALA A 446 9.84 -17.75 33.33
N LEU A 447 9.87 -16.44 33.06
CA LEU A 447 9.22 -15.80 31.93
C LEU A 447 10.28 -15.49 30.87
N GLU A 448 10.22 -16.17 29.73
CA GLU A 448 11.24 -16.10 28.65
C GLU A 448 11.40 -14.70 28.05
N ASP A 449 10.37 -13.85 28.14
CA ASP A 449 10.35 -12.50 27.55
C ASP A 449 10.89 -11.38 28.44
N LYS A 450 11.54 -11.72 29.58
CA LYS A 450 12.06 -10.75 30.54
C LYS A 450 13.58 -10.65 30.50
N GLN A 451 14.07 -9.42 30.62
CA GLN A 451 15.49 -9.14 30.85
C GLN A 451 15.72 -8.93 32.35
N VAL A 452 16.32 -9.90 32.98
CA VAL A 452 16.57 -9.86 34.45
C VAL A 452 18.00 -9.38 34.67
N ILE A 453 18.13 -8.22 35.33
CA ILE A 453 19.38 -7.57 35.70
C ILE A 453 19.56 -7.70 37.20
N ILE A 454 20.62 -8.38 37.61
CA ILE A 454 20.89 -8.60 39.00
C ILE A 454 21.83 -7.51 39.51
N VAL A 455 21.44 -6.83 40.57
CA VAL A 455 22.26 -5.80 41.22
C VAL A 455 22.43 -6.12 42.70
N ARG A 456 23.51 -5.64 43.31
CA ARG A 456 23.71 -5.74 44.75
C ARG A 456 24.60 -4.62 45.29
N ARG A 457 24.48 -4.31 46.57
CA ARG A 457 25.41 -3.43 47.27
C ARG A 457 26.78 -4.07 47.41
N LYS A 458 27.81 -3.25 47.36
CA LYS A 458 29.22 -3.66 47.45
C LYS A 458 29.56 -4.31 48.79
N ASP A 459 28.97 -3.81 49.85
CA ASP A 459 29.16 -4.26 51.25
C ASP A 459 28.25 -5.44 51.67
N SER A 460 27.38 -5.91 50.75
CA SER A 460 26.49 -7.02 50.98
C SER A 460 27.23 -8.37 50.98
N PRO A 461 26.73 -9.37 51.75
CA PRO A 461 27.26 -10.73 51.70
C PRO A 461 27.25 -11.32 50.30
N GLU A 462 28.23 -12.19 49.99
CA GLU A 462 28.29 -12.91 48.71
C GLU A 462 26.99 -13.68 48.45
N PRO A 463 26.58 -13.76 47.15
CA PRO A 463 25.42 -14.54 46.76
C PRO A 463 25.55 -16.01 47.13
N LYS A 464 24.41 -16.64 47.52
CA LYS A 464 24.36 -18.07 47.85
C LYS A 464 24.53 -18.95 46.62
N SER A 465 24.75 -20.26 46.84
CA SER A 465 25.21 -21.23 45.85
C SER A 465 24.46 -21.24 44.51
N ASP A 466 23.15 -21.09 44.53
CA ASP A 466 22.31 -21.27 43.33
C ASP A 466 22.46 -20.14 42.29
N TYR A 467 22.91 -18.97 42.69
CA TYR A 467 23.12 -17.80 41.84
C TYR A 467 24.51 -17.15 42.00
N LYS A 468 25.43 -17.84 42.64
CA LYS A 468 26.81 -17.37 42.84
C LYS A 468 27.56 -17.15 41.50
N ASN A 469 27.21 -17.93 40.49
CA ASN A 469 27.82 -17.87 39.16
C ASN A 469 27.10 -16.95 38.20
N ASP A 470 26.01 -16.31 38.63
CA ASP A 470 25.30 -15.34 37.79
C ASP A 470 26.12 -14.06 37.63
N THR A 471 25.95 -13.40 36.48
CA THR A 471 26.48 -12.06 36.30
C THR A 471 25.64 -11.07 37.11
N TYR A 472 26.27 -10.35 38.03
CA TYR A 472 25.61 -9.30 38.83
C TYR A 472 26.43 -8.01 38.79
N HIS A 473 25.74 -6.90 38.95
CA HIS A 473 26.33 -5.57 38.94
C HIS A 473 26.37 -4.99 40.38
N VAL A 474 27.51 -4.44 40.75
CA VAL A 474 27.74 -3.93 42.12
C VAL A 474 27.62 -2.42 42.10
N TYR A 475 26.88 -1.87 43.08
CA TYR A 475 26.85 -0.44 43.37
C TYR A 475 27.36 -0.13 44.76
N ASP A 476 27.89 1.08 44.96
CA ASP A 476 28.43 1.56 46.24
C ASP A 476 27.41 2.44 46.94
N ASP A 477 26.95 2.01 48.13
CA ASP A 477 25.92 2.71 48.88
C ASP A 477 26.39 4.07 49.43
N SER A 478 27.69 4.25 49.63
CA SER A 478 28.29 5.55 50.05
C SER A 478 28.13 6.65 48.98
N CYS A 479 27.99 6.28 47.73
CA CYS A 479 27.73 7.17 46.61
C CYS A 479 26.60 6.63 45.74
N ARG A 480 25.50 6.16 46.34
CA ARG A 480 24.37 5.48 45.72
C ARG A 480 23.82 6.22 44.49
N ALA A 481 23.58 7.52 44.64
CA ALA A 481 23.01 8.35 43.56
C ALA A 481 23.79 8.29 42.24
N THR A 482 25.11 8.11 42.29
CA THR A 482 25.97 8.05 41.10
C THR A 482 26.30 6.62 40.71
N SER A 483 26.64 5.75 41.66
CA SER A 483 27.04 4.36 41.38
C SER A 483 25.87 3.53 40.85
N LEU A 484 24.69 3.60 41.49
CA LEU A 484 23.49 2.90 41.06
C LEU A 484 22.97 3.48 39.77
N ALA A 485 22.94 4.82 39.57
CA ALA A 485 22.53 5.45 38.36
C ALA A 485 23.34 4.97 37.14
N LYS A 486 24.65 4.79 37.32
CA LYS A 486 25.53 4.24 36.27
C LYS A 486 25.16 2.79 35.93
N VAL A 487 24.94 1.94 36.97
CA VAL A 487 24.51 0.54 36.75
C VAL A 487 23.18 0.49 35.99
N ILE A 488 22.21 1.34 36.36
CA ILE A 488 20.92 1.42 35.67
C ILE A 488 21.11 1.82 34.20
N GLU A 489 21.89 2.88 33.93
CA GLU A 489 22.16 3.37 32.58
C GLU A 489 22.82 2.30 31.71
N ASP A 490 23.92 1.73 32.20
CA ASP A 490 24.70 0.73 31.44
C ASP A 490 23.86 -0.47 31.04
N ASN A 491 23.03 -0.97 31.95
CA ASN A 491 22.23 -2.15 31.70
C ASN A 491 20.98 -1.87 30.83
N ILE A 492 20.30 -0.74 31.05
CA ILE A 492 19.17 -0.37 30.19
C ILE A 492 19.66 -0.13 28.76
N LEU A 493 20.76 0.57 28.58
CA LEU A 493 21.32 0.80 27.24
C LEU A 493 21.75 -0.50 26.59
N GLU A 494 22.29 -1.46 27.34
CA GLU A 494 22.62 -2.78 26.80
C GLU A 494 21.39 -3.53 26.30
N VAL A 495 20.31 -3.52 27.07
CA VAL A 495 19.03 -4.13 26.65
C VAL A 495 18.46 -3.44 25.42
N LEU A 496 18.47 -2.10 25.37
CA LEU A 496 17.97 -1.34 24.21
C LEU A 496 18.78 -1.61 22.95
N GLU A 497 20.08 -1.81 23.08
CA GLU A 497 20.97 -2.16 21.96
C GLU A 497 20.77 -3.60 21.50
N LYS A 498 20.93 -4.57 22.42
CA LYS A 498 20.97 -5.99 22.06
C LYS A 498 19.61 -6.62 21.79
N ASN A 499 18.57 -6.23 22.53
CA ASN A 499 17.26 -6.86 22.44
C ASN A 499 16.28 -6.11 21.54
N TYR A 500 16.42 -4.79 21.43
CA TYR A 500 15.51 -3.95 20.65
C TYR A 500 16.17 -3.34 19.41
N GLY A 501 17.50 -3.25 19.37
CA GLY A 501 18.23 -2.63 18.27
C GLY A 501 17.93 -1.13 18.07
N LEU A 502 17.39 -0.47 19.11
CA LEU A 502 16.94 0.93 19.01
C LEU A 502 18.06 1.95 19.17
N ILE A 503 19.17 1.55 19.77
CA ILE A 503 20.33 2.41 19.99
C ILE A 503 21.61 1.70 19.54
N LYS A 504 22.67 2.48 19.38
CA LYS A 504 24.03 1.99 19.24
C LYS A 504 24.88 2.74 20.26
N ARG A 505 25.63 2.01 21.10
CA ARG A 505 26.58 2.58 22.07
C ARG A 505 27.82 3.17 21.42
#